data_c2191ad3667011e91b41eaad791ddacc
#
_entry.id   c2191ad3667011e91b41eaad791ddacc
#
_cell.length_a   1.000
_cell.length_b   1.000
_cell.length_c   1.000
_cell.angle_alpha   90.00
_cell.angle_beta   90.00
_cell.angle_gamma   90.00
#
_symmetry.space_group_name_H-M   'P 1'
#
loop_
_entity.id
_entity.type
_entity.pdbx_description
1 polymer ?
#
loop_
_entity_poly.entity_id
_entity_poly.type
_entity_poly.pdbx_seq_one_letter_code
_entity_poly.pdbx_strand_id
1 'polypeptide(L)'
;MMRTVHGDPDRFRRSYWEEIRPADGSHVYFAGDGARRDADGYFWVMGRVDDVINVSGHRLGTMEIESALVSHPAVAEAAVVGRPDELKGESIVAFVTLETGREGNDALMAELKSHVGKEIGPIARPDVIKFSEALPKTRSGKIMRRILRSLASGQEVSGDTSTLEDRSVLDALRV
;
A
#
# COMPACT_ATOMS: atom_id res chain seq x y z
N MET A 1 14.74 14.61 -11.66
CA MET A 1 15.54 13.76 -10.79
C MET A 1 16.15 14.59 -9.67
N MET A 2 16.09 14.13 -8.42
CA MET A 2 16.68 14.79 -7.24
C MET A 2 18.21 14.80 -7.37
N ARG A 3 18.88 15.85 -6.89
CA ARG A 3 20.34 15.96 -6.95
C ARG A 3 21.05 15.42 -5.71
N THR A 4 20.43 15.59 -4.55
CA THR A 4 20.93 15.07 -3.26
C THR A 4 19.87 15.22 -2.17
N VAL A 5 20.10 14.62 -0.99
CA VAL A 5 19.37 14.92 0.25
C VAL A 5 20.16 15.97 1.00
N HIS A 6 19.52 17.07 1.40
CA HIS A 6 20.17 18.12 2.18
C HIS A 6 20.72 17.57 3.50
N GLY A 7 22.00 17.80 3.75
CA GLY A 7 22.69 17.31 4.96
C GLY A 7 23.04 15.83 4.95
N ASP A 8 22.59 15.02 3.98
CA ASP A 8 22.86 13.57 3.94
C ASP A 8 23.03 13.05 2.49
N PRO A 9 24.14 13.41 1.82
CA PRO A 9 24.42 12.95 0.46
C PRO A 9 24.65 11.44 0.37
N ASP A 10 25.10 10.80 1.44
CA ASP A 10 25.32 9.36 1.47
C ASP A 10 24.00 8.59 1.46
N ARG A 11 22.99 9.09 2.14
CA ARG A 11 21.63 8.54 2.06
C ARG A 11 21.10 8.59 0.62
N PHE A 12 21.29 9.72 -0.08
CA PHE A 12 20.90 9.84 -1.49
C PHE A 12 21.56 8.78 -2.37
N ARG A 13 22.87 8.59 -2.20
CA ARG A 13 23.63 7.61 -2.97
C ARG A 13 23.16 6.18 -2.68
N ARG A 14 23.08 5.79 -1.40
CA ARG A 14 22.61 4.46 -1.00
C ARG A 14 21.20 4.16 -1.51
N SER A 15 20.26 5.10 -1.38
CA SER A 15 18.85 4.87 -1.69
C SER A 15 18.54 4.83 -3.18
N TYR A 16 19.34 5.48 -4.03
CA TYR A 16 18.96 5.67 -5.43
C TYR A 16 20.01 5.20 -6.45
N TRP A 17 21.25 4.92 -6.04
CA TRP A 17 22.33 4.64 -6.96
C TRP A 17 23.15 3.38 -6.62
N GLU A 18 23.01 2.85 -5.44
CA GLU A 18 23.77 1.68 -5.00
C GLU A 18 22.92 0.39 -4.92
N GLU A 19 21.60 0.50 -5.08
CA GLU A 19 20.69 -0.65 -5.03
C GLU A 19 20.87 -1.59 -6.24
N ILE A 20 21.06 -1.02 -7.42
CA ILE A 20 21.33 -1.78 -8.65
C ILE A 20 22.75 -1.48 -9.10
N ARG A 21 23.57 -2.53 -9.18
CA ARG A 21 24.98 -2.46 -9.61
C ARG A 21 25.17 -3.32 -10.84
N PRO A 22 25.01 -2.76 -12.07
CA PRO A 22 25.23 -3.49 -13.30
C PRO A 22 26.68 -3.95 -13.42
N ALA A 23 26.89 -5.14 -14.02
CA ALA A 23 28.21 -5.74 -14.20
C ALA A 23 29.12 -4.92 -15.13
N ASP A 24 28.56 -4.11 -16.02
CA ASP A 24 29.27 -3.22 -16.93
C ASP A 24 29.75 -1.91 -16.30
N GLY A 25 29.52 -1.72 -15.00
CA GLY A 25 29.90 -0.51 -14.26
C GLY A 25 29.04 0.72 -14.53
N SER A 26 27.94 0.58 -15.27
CA SER A 26 27.00 1.68 -15.51
C SER A 26 26.27 2.08 -14.23
N HIS A 27 25.75 3.30 -14.20
CA HIS A 27 24.97 3.81 -13.08
C HIS A 27 23.49 3.77 -13.41
N VAL A 28 22.72 3.04 -12.58
CA VAL A 28 21.26 2.93 -12.72
C VAL A 28 20.58 3.62 -11.55
N TYR A 29 19.69 4.57 -11.86
CA TYR A 29 18.86 5.21 -10.85
C TYR A 29 17.70 4.29 -10.46
N PHE A 30 17.62 3.95 -9.18
CA PHE A 30 16.57 3.11 -8.62
C PHE A 30 15.41 3.97 -8.13
N ALA A 31 14.26 3.92 -8.82
CA ALA A 31 13.05 4.66 -8.44
C ALA A 31 12.27 3.96 -7.31
N GLY A 32 12.50 2.66 -7.12
CA GLY A 32 11.76 1.84 -6.16
C GLY A 32 10.38 1.42 -6.65
N ASP A 33 10.10 1.59 -7.94
CA ASP A 33 8.85 1.17 -8.55
C ASP A 33 9.08 -0.06 -9.43
N GLY A 34 8.19 -1.05 -9.31
CA GLY A 34 8.13 -2.21 -10.19
C GLY A 34 7.35 -1.88 -11.45
N ALA A 35 7.86 -2.30 -12.60
CA ALA A 35 7.17 -2.14 -13.86
C ALA A 35 7.31 -3.39 -14.74
N ARG A 36 6.29 -3.64 -15.57
CA ARG A 36 6.29 -4.65 -16.62
C ARG A 36 6.22 -3.96 -17.97
N ARG A 37 7.00 -4.43 -18.93
CA ARG A 37 6.88 -4.01 -20.33
C ARG A 37 6.13 -5.10 -21.09
N ASP A 38 5.11 -4.69 -21.88
CA ASP A 38 4.39 -5.62 -22.75
C ASP A 38 5.06 -5.80 -24.13
N ALA A 39 4.45 -6.62 -24.97
CA ALA A 39 4.97 -6.93 -26.31
C ALA A 39 4.96 -5.71 -27.25
N ASP A 40 4.04 -4.77 -27.03
CA ASP A 40 3.91 -3.54 -27.84
C ASP A 40 4.85 -2.43 -27.33
N GLY A 41 5.55 -2.66 -26.21
CA GLY A 41 6.54 -1.77 -25.65
C GLY A 41 6.02 -0.80 -24.58
N TYR A 42 4.75 -0.87 -24.19
CA TYR A 42 4.17 -0.06 -23.11
C TYR A 42 4.65 -0.53 -21.74
N PHE A 43 4.81 0.42 -20.83
CA PHE A 43 5.17 0.14 -19.45
C PHE A 43 3.94 0.22 -18.54
N TRP A 44 3.75 -0.84 -17.75
CA TRP A 44 2.71 -0.97 -16.73
C TRP A 44 3.37 -0.87 -15.37
N VAL A 45 3.09 0.20 -14.63
CA VAL A 45 3.62 0.37 -13.27
C VAL A 45 2.82 -0.53 -12.33
N MET A 46 3.53 -1.48 -11.69
CA MET A 46 2.93 -2.50 -10.82
C MET A 46 2.89 -2.09 -9.34
N GLY A 47 3.48 -0.95 -9.02
CA GLY A 47 3.56 -0.42 -7.66
C GLY A 47 4.99 -0.38 -7.12
N ARG A 48 5.10 -0.11 -5.84
CA ARG A 48 6.40 -0.05 -5.15
C ARG A 48 6.95 -1.46 -4.93
N VAL A 49 8.26 -1.62 -5.10
CA VAL A 49 8.94 -2.92 -4.82
C VAL A 49 8.99 -3.26 -3.32
N ASP A 50 8.80 -2.24 -2.46
CA ASP A 50 8.78 -2.35 -1.00
C ASP A 50 7.34 -2.42 -0.43
N ASP A 51 6.29 -2.20 -1.25
CA ASP A 51 4.89 -2.36 -0.88
C ASP A 51 4.35 -3.75 -1.30
N VAL A 52 5.00 -4.80 -0.78
CA VAL A 52 4.65 -6.20 -1.02
C VAL A 52 4.32 -6.85 0.31
N ILE A 53 3.26 -7.66 0.33
CA ILE A 53 2.83 -8.46 1.49
C ILE A 53 3.20 -9.92 1.24
N ASN A 54 3.81 -10.59 2.22
CA ASN A 54 4.19 -12.00 2.13
C ASN A 54 3.18 -12.87 2.88
N VAL A 55 2.19 -13.38 2.17
CA VAL A 55 1.13 -14.23 2.74
C VAL A 55 1.42 -15.69 2.41
N SER A 56 1.72 -16.50 3.43
CA SER A 56 1.97 -17.94 3.27
C SER A 56 2.99 -18.27 2.18
N GLY A 57 4.06 -17.46 2.06
CA GLY A 57 5.11 -17.61 1.04
C GLY A 57 4.80 -16.99 -0.33
N HIS A 58 3.63 -16.41 -0.52
CA HIS A 58 3.27 -15.70 -1.76
C HIS A 58 3.52 -14.20 -1.59
N ARG A 59 4.11 -13.59 -2.60
CA ARG A 59 4.34 -12.13 -2.65
C ARG A 59 3.20 -11.47 -3.42
N LEU A 60 2.42 -10.66 -2.71
CA LEU A 60 1.26 -9.94 -3.25
C LEU A 60 1.54 -8.44 -3.26
N GLY A 61 1.34 -7.80 -4.40
CA GLY A 61 1.43 -6.35 -4.51
C GLY A 61 0.21 -5.67 -3.86
N THR A 62 0.46 -4.67 -3.00
CA THR A 62 -0.66 -3.94 -2.37
C THR A 62 -1.54 -3.25 -3.39
N MET A 63 -0.95 -2.66 -4.44
CA MET A 63 -1.68 -1.97 -5.51
C MET A 63 -2.64 -2.87 -6.29
N GLU A 64 -2.30 -4.14 -6.47
CA GLU A 64 -3.17 -5.10 -7.16
C GLU A 64 -4.45 -5.34 -6.35
N ILE A 65 -4.31 -5.52 -5.04
CA ILE A 65 -5.45 -5.71 -4.14
C ILE A 65 -6.26 -4.41 -4.00
N GLU A 66 -5.59 -3.25 -3.90
CA GLU A 66 -6.24 -1.93 -3.90
C GLU A 66 -7.06 -1.70 -5.17
N SER A 67 -6.49 -2.03 -6.34
CA SER A 67 -7.18 -1.92 -7.64
C SER A 67 -8.41 -2.82 -7.71
N ALA A 68 -8.30 -4.06 -7.22
CA ALA A 68 -9.43 -4.96 -7.15
C ALA A 68 -10.54 -4.43 -6.21
N LEU A 69 -10.19 -3.86 -5.05
CA LEU A 69 -11.17 -3.23 -4.16
C LEU A 69 -11.85 -2.03 -4.81
N VAL A 70 -11.10 -1.13 -5.44
CA VAL A 70 -11.62 0.09 -6.09
C VAL A 70 -12.45 -0.23 -7.33
N SER A 71 -12.26 -1.40 -7.98
CA SER A 71 -13.13 -1.82 -9.10
C SER A 71 -14.56 -2.16 -8.65
N HIS A 72 -14.79 -2.32 -7.34
CA HIS A 72 -16.12 -2.55 -6.79
C HIS A 72 -16.91 -1.24 -6.68
N PRO A 73 -18.20 -1.18 -7.15
CA PRO A 73 -18.97 0.07 -7.24
C PRO A 73 -19.33 0.74 -5.91
N ALA A 74 -19.08 0.08 -4.78
CA ALA A 74 -19.29 0.65 -3.45
C ALA A 74 -18.05 1.33 -2.90
N VAL A 75 -16.87 1.21 -3.55
CA VAL A 75 -15.57 1.64 -3.01
C VAL A 75 -15.09 2.88 -3.74
N ALA A 76 -14.86 3.96 -3.01
CA ALA A 76 -14.26 5.19 -3.53
C ALA A 76 -12.73 5.14 -3.47
N GLU A 77 -12.16 4.68 -2.35
CA GLU A 77 -10.72 4.55 -2.16
C GLU A 77 -10.40 3.30 -1.33
N ALA A 78 -9.22 2.73 -1.56
CA ALA A 78 -8.70 1.65 -0.74
C ALA A 78 -7.19 1.81 -0.51
N ALA A 79 -6.74 1.40 0.66
CA ALA A 79 -5.32 1.25 0.98
C ALA A 79 -5.09 -0.08 1.68
N VAL A 80 -4.08 -0.81 1.24
CA VAL A 80 -3.78 -2.15 1.75
C VAL A 80 -2.39 -2.19 2.37
N VAL A 81 -2.29 -2.83 3.52
CA VAL A 81 -1.03 -3.03 4.24
C VAL A 81 -0.93 -4.45 4.78
N GLY A 82 0.30 -4.93 4.95
CA GLY A 82 0.58 -6.15 5.70
C GLY A 82 0.59 -5.88 7.20
N ARG A 83 0.10 -6.84 7.97
CA ARG A 83 0.22 -6.94 9.42
C ARG A 83 0.90 -8.26 9.77
N PRO A 84 1.89 -8.30 10.69
CA PRO A 84 2.49 -9.54 11.13
C PRO A 84 1.44 -10.56 11.59
N ASP A 85 1.61 -11.81 11.14
CA ASP A 85 0.74 -12.94 11.45
C ASP A 85 1.59 -14.18 11.72
N GLU A 86 1.36 -14.87 12.85
CA GLU A 86 2.17 -16.00 13.29
C GLU A 86 2.12 -17.21 12.36
N LEU A 87 0.99 -17.41 11.66
CA LEU A 87 0.79 -18.57 10.79
C LEU A 87 1.12 -18.27 9.32
N LYS A 88 0.76 -17.08 8.86
CA LYS A 88 0.87 -16.69 7.45
C LYS A 88 2.11 -15.87 7.12
N GLY A 89 2.89 -15.44 8.14
CA GLY A 89 3.93 -14.44 8.05
C GLY A 89 3.33 -13.04 8.08
N GLU A 90 2.46 -12.72 7.12
CA GLU A 90 1.67 -11.49 7.12
C GLU A 90 0.21 -11.78 6.78
N SER A 91 -0.71 -11.02 7.39
CA SER A 91 -2.12 -10.94 7.04
C SER A 91 -2.44 -9.64 6.31
N ILE A 92 -3.43 -9.68 5.44
CA ILE A 92 -3.83 -8.53 4.60
C ILE A 92 -4.86 -7.70 5.36
N VAL A 93 -4.55 -6.42 5.59
CA VAL A 93 -5.47 -5.44 6.17
C VAL A 93 -5.78 -4.37 5.14
N ALA A 94 -7.06 -4.21 4.81
CA ALA A 94 -7.57 -3.20 3.89
C ALA A 94 -8.31 -2.10 4.66
N PHE A 95 -7.99 -0.86 4.36
CA PHE A 95 -8.73 0.32 4.79
C PHE A 95 -9.49 0.85 3.58
N VAL A 96 -10.80 1.03 3.72
CA VAL A 96 -11.69 1.29 2.59
C VAL A 96 -12.58 2.50 2.90
N THR A 97 -12.57 3.46 1.99
CA THR A 97 -13.53 4.56 1.97
C THR A 97 -14.63 4.21 0.96
N LEU A 98 -15.87 4.30 1.39
CA LEU A 98 -17.02 3.97 0.56
C LEU A 98 -17.50 5.17 -0.26
N GLU A 99 -18.19 4.88 -1.35
CA GLU A 99 -18.90 5.89 -2.14
C GLU A 99 -19.99 6.59 -1.31
N THR A 100 -20.27 7.84 -1.62
CA THR A 100 -21.27 8.67 -0.92
C THR A 100 -22.62 7.98 -0.82
N GLY A 101 -23.18 7.93 0.38
CA GLY A 101 -24.47 7.28 0.66
C GLY A 101 -24.39 5.77 0.85
N ARG A 102 -23.19 5.19 0.91
CA ARG A 102 -22.98 3.78 1.29
C ARG A 102 -22.56 3.67 2.74
N GLU A 103 -23.00 2.63 3.39
CA GLU A 103 -22.63 2.30 4.78
C GLU A 103 -21.89 0.97 4.84
N GLY A 104 -20.81 0.94 5.64
CA GLY A 104 -20.05 -0.28 5.89
C GLY A 104 -20.80 -1.22 6.82
N ASN A 105 -20.93 -2.48 6.41
CA ASN A 105 -21.52 -3.54 7.21
C ASN A 105 -20.85 -4.89 6.89
N ASP A 106 -21.18 -5.93 7.67
CA ASP A 106 -20.59 -7.26 7.51
C ASP A 106 -20.92 -7.90 6.16
N ALA A 107 -22.09 -7.62 5.59
CA ALA A 107 -22.48 -8.15 4.27
C ALA A 107 -21.58 -7.56 3.17
N LEU A 108 -21.38 -6.25 3.16
CA LEU A 108 -20.49 -5.58 2.22
C LEU A 108 -19.02 -6.01 2.42
N MET A 109 -18.59 -6.19 3.67
CA MET A 109 -17.25 -6.73 3.96
C MET A 109 -17.05 -8.12 3.33
N ALA A 110 -18.02 -9.02 3.47
CA ALA A 110 -17.98 -10.35 2.87
C ALA A 110 -17.98 -10.29 1.33
N GLU A 111 -18.79 -9.38 0.76
CA GLU A 111 -18.85 -9.13 -0.67
C GLU A 111 -17.51 -8.65 -1.23
N LEU A 112 -16.87 -7.65 -0.58
CA LEU A 112 -15.56 -7.14 -0.98
C LEU A 112 -14.46 -8.20 -0.90
N LYS A 113 -14.44 -9.02 0.17
CA LYS A 113 -13.52 -10.16 0.28
C LYS A 113 -13.73 -11.17 -0.84
N SER A 114 -14.99 -11.46 -1.18
CA SER A 114 -15.31 -12.37 -2.28
C SER A 114 -14.91 -11.78 -3.63
N HIS A 115 -15.13 -10.47 -3.84
CA HIS A 115 -14.76 -9.76 -5.04
C HIS A 115 -13.25 -9.83 -5.30
N VAL A 116 -12.42 -9.46 -4.32
CA VAL A 116 -10.95 -9.59 -4.42
C VAL A 116 -10.54 -11.04 -4.70
N GLY A 117 -11.20 -12.00 -4.04
CA GLY A 117 -10.93 -13.42 -4.27
C GLY A 117 -11.27 -13.92 -5.68
N LYS A 118 -12.21 -13.28 -6.39
CA LYS A 118 -12.54 -13.57 -7.79
C LYS A 118 -11.58 -12.90 -8.76
N GLU A 119 -11.21 -11.64 -8.49
CA GLU A 119 -10.35 -10.85 -9.37
C GLU A 119 -8.89 -11.33 -9.36
N ILE A 120 -8.34 -11.68 -8.19
CA ILE A 120 -6.92 -12.03 -8.02
C ILE A 120 -6.76 -13.51 -7.64
N GLY A 121 -7.54 -13.95 -6.67
CA GLY A 121 -7.45 -15.31 -6.13
C GLY A 121 -7.68 -15.35 -4.62
N PRO A 122 -7.98 -16.55 -4.07
CA PRO A 122 -8.32 -16.69 -2.64
C PRO A 122 -7.25 -16.19 -1.67
N ILE A 123 -5.98 -16.29 -2.05
CA ILE A 123 -4.84 -15.90 -1.23
C ILE A 123 -4.78 -14.37 -1.00
N ALA A 124 -5.33 -13.57 -1.91
CA ALA A 124 -5.35 -12.11 -1.85
C ALA A 124 -6.53 -11.53 -1.06
N ARG A 125 -7.44 -12.38 -0.57
CA ARG A 125 -8.58 -11.93 0.23
C ARG A 125 -8.11 -11.22 1.49
N PRO A 126 -8.54 -9.97 1.74
CA PRO A 126 -8.21 -9.29 2.99
C PRO A 126 -8.71 -10.06 4.21
N ASP A 127 -7.84 -10.26 5.20
CA ASP A 127 -8.23 -10.84 6.49
C ASP A 127 -9.14 -9.88 7.25
N VAL A 128 -8.77 -8.60 7.24
CA VAL A 128 -9.51 -7.51 7.86
C VAL A 128 -9.82 -6.44 6.82
N ILE A 129 -11.07 -5.97 6.80
CA ILE A 129 -11.47 -4.74 6.10
C ILE A 129 -11.97 -3.76 7.15
N LYS A 130 -11.46 -2.54 7.12
CA LYS A 130 -11.89 -1.44 7.97
C LYS A 130 -12.46 -0.33 7.13
N PHE A 131 -13.72 0.01 7.35
CA PHE A 131 -14.35 1.16 6.72
C PHE A 131 -13.98 2.45 7.44
N SER A 132 -13.72 3.50 6.69
CA SER A 132 -13.37 4.82 7.19
C SER A 132 -13.90 5.89 6.25
N GLU A 133 -14.24 7.05 6.79
CA GLU A 133 -14.66 8.21 5.99
C GLU A 133 -13.52 8.79 5.14
N ALA A 134 -12.29 8.65 5.62
CA ALA A 134 -11.09 9.12 4.92
C ALA A 134 -9.87 8.25 5.25
N LEU A 135 -8.88 8.26 4.36
CA LEU A 135 -7.57 7.65 4.58
C LEU A 135 -6.55 8.71 5.00
N PRO A 136 -5.54 8.37 5.84
CA PRO A 136 -4.51 9.31 6.24
C PRO A 136 -3.64 9.68 5.03
N LYS A 137 -3.68 10.94 4.63
CA LYS A 137 -2.97 11.49 3.49
C LYS A 137 -2.00 12.60 3.89
N THR A 138 -0.96 12.74 3.11
CA THR A 138 -0.14 13.96 3.14
C THR A 138 -0.91 15.10 2.48
N ARG A 139 -0.49 16.36 2.71
CA ARG A 139 -1.03 17.55 2.03
C ARG A 139 -0.95 17.48 0.49
N SER A 140 -0.11 16.61 -0.05
CA SER A 140 -0.02 16.34 -1.49
C SER A 140 -0.90 15.18 -1.96
N GLY A 141 -1.78 14.66 -1.12
CA GLY A 141 -2.74 13.58 -1.43
C GLY A 141 -2.16 12.16 -1.40
N LYS A 142 -0.91 11.96 -0.97
CA LYS A 142 -0.34 10.61 -0.86
C LYS A 142 -0.80 9.91 0.40
N ILE A 143 -1.31 8.69 0.26
CA ILE A 143 -1.68 7.83 1.39
C ILE A 143 -0.44 7.50 2.23
N MET A 144 -0.54 7.68 3.54
CA MET A 144 0.53 7.45 4.50
C MET A 144 0.51 5.99 5.00
N ARG A 145 0.93 5.04 4.14
CA ARG A 145 0.91 3.59 4.45
C ARG A 145 1.66 3.21 5.73
N ARG A 146 2.71 3.97 6.08
CA ARG A 146 3.42 3.78 7.35
C ARG A 146 2.48 3.90 8.55
N ILE A 147 1.60 4.90 8.55
CA ILE A 147 0.59 5.11 9.59
C ILE A 147 -0.40 3.94 9.61
N LEU A 148 -0.91 3.54 8.44
CA LEU A 148 -1.84 2.42 8.33
C LEU A 148 -1.23 1.11 8.84
N ARG A 149 0.06 0.84 8.58
CA ARG A 149 0.76 -0.34 9.12
C ARG A 149 0.82 -0.32 10.65
N SER A 150 1.14 0.84 11.26
CA SER A 150 1.15 0.98 12.72
C SER A 150 -0.24 0.72 13.32
N LEU A 151 -1.28 1.32 12.71
CA LEU A 151 -2.67 1.14 13.15
C LEU A 151 -3.14 -0.31 12.98
N ALA A 152 -2.82 -0.96 11.86
CA ALA A 152 -3.16 -2.35 11.60
C ALA A 152 -2.52 -3.31 12.61
N SER A 153 -1.32 -2.98 13.09
CA SER A 153 -0.58 -3.76 14.09
C SER A 153 -0.92 -3.40 15.54
N GLY A 154 -1.89 -2.51 15.78
CA GLY A 154 -2.24 -2.04 17.11
C GLY A 154 -1.14 -1.22 17.81
N GLN A 155 -0.17 -0.72 17.04
CA GLN A 155 0.96 0.05 17.55
C GLN A 155 0.62 1.55 17.56
N GLU A 156 1.25 2.28 18.47
CA GLU A 156 1.17 3.74 18.44
C GLU A 156 1.79 4.28 17.15
N VAL A 157 1.14 5.30 16.58
CA VAL A 157 1.66 5.99 15.40
C VAL A 157 2.93 6.74 15.79
N SER A 158 4.08 6.19 15.41
CA SER A 158 5.40 6.76 15.68
C SER A 158 5.94 7.52 14.47
N GLY A 159 6.86 8.48 14.71
CA GLY A 159 7.55 9.25 13.70
C GLY A 159 6.79 10.50 13.25
N ASP A 160 7.33 11.16 12.20
CA ASP A 160 6.85 12.46 11.75
C ASP A 160 5.44 12.38 11.12
N THR A 161 4.49 13.08 11.75
CA THR A 161 3.11 13.26 11.27
C THR A 161 2.84 14.71 10.85
N SER A 162 3.86 15.55 10.74
CA SER A 162 3.71 16.99 10.40
C SER A 162 3.12 17.24 9.02
N THR A 163 3.26 16.26 8.11
CA THR A 163 2.74 16.31 6.75
C THR A 163 1.32 15.77 6.62
N LEU A 164 0.75 15.22 7.70
CA LEU A 164 -0.62 14.69 7.70
C LEU A 164 -1.61 15.85 7.54
N GLU A 165 -2.55 15.69 6.63
CA GLU A 165 -3.56 16.69 6.30
C GLU A 165 -4.57 16.86 7.44
N ASP A 166 -5.12 15.74 7.93
CA ASP A 166 -6.08 15.70 9.03
C ASP A 166 -5.73 14.61 10.05
N ARG A 167 -5.56 15.00 11.31
CA ARG A 167 -5.25 14.07 12.41
C ARG A 167 -6.46 13.32 12.94
N SER A 168 -7.67 13.84 12.77
CA SER A 168 -8.90 13.20 13.27
C SER A 168 -9.15 11.84 12.64
N VAL A 169 -8.64 11.62 11.43
CA VAL A 169 -8.73 10.36 10.72
C VAL A 169 -8.06 9.20 11.48
N LEU A 170 -7.04 9.49 12.30
CA LEU A 170 -6.29 8.45 13.02
C LEU A 170 -7.13 7.75 14.09
N ASP A 171 -8.00 8.48 14.77
CA ASP A 171 -8.82 7.94 15.86
C ASP A 171 -9.91 6.99 15.33
N ALA A 172 -10.44 7.27 14.14
CA ALA A 172 -11.41 6.43 13.47
C ALA A 172 -10.80 5.12 12.88
N LEU A 173 -9.48 5.08 12.68
CA LEU A 173 -8.77 4.00 12.00
C LEU A 173 -8.10 2.99 12.95
N ARG A 174 -8.15 3.18 14.27
CA ARG A 174 -7.59 2.20 15.22
C ARG A 174 -8.30 0.85 15.11
N VAL A 175 -7.53 -0.20 14.90
CA VAL A 175 -7.99 -1.60 14.75
C VAL A 175 -7.99 -2.31 16.09
#